data_9a39b4764eb83ee394af84c25dd6cb6f
#
_entry.id   9a39b4764eb83ee394af84c25dd6cb6f
#
_cell.length_a   1.000
_cell.length_b   1.000
_cell.length_c   1.000
_cell.angle_alpha   90.00
_cell.angle_beta   90.00
_cell.angle_gamma   90.00
#
_symmetry.space_group_name_H-M   'P 1'
#
loop_
_entity.id
_entity.type
_entity.pdbx_description
1 polymer ?
#
loop_
_entity_poly.entity_id
_entity_poly.type
_entity_poly.pdbx_seq_one_letter_code
_entity_poly.pdbx_strand_id
1 'polypeptide(L)'
;MATGVHRVVLGTVALQDRELLEWAVSRLEDRLAVAIDAREGKVATHGWTQVTDRDATQVAAELVTTGVRHLIYTDIVRDGTLSGPNLNALKRLSEVAPPLRLVASGGISSLDDLVALKTLGLSNLSGVI
;
A
#
# COMPACT_ATOMS: atom_id res chain seq x y z
N MET A 1 7.02 -5.39 21.17
CA MET A 1 8.20 -4.62 20.76
C MET A 1 8.69 -3.75 21.91
N ALA A 2 9.95 -3.90 22.26
CA ALA A 2 10.54 -3.20 23.42
C ALA A 2 10.71 -1.69 23.20
N THR A 3 10.64 -1.21 21.95
CA THR A 3 10.86 0.20 21.60
C THR A 3 9.64 1.09 21.78
N GLY A 4 8.45 0.53 22.03
CA GLY A 4 7.20 1.28 22.14
C GLY A 4 6.62 1.77 20.80
N VAL A 5 7.16 1.33 19.68
CA VAL A 5 6.64 1.66 18.33
C VAL A 5 5.28 0.98 18.13
N HIS A 6 4.29 1.72 17.67
CA HIS A 6 2.95 1.19 17.41
C HIS A 6 2.82 0.49 16.06
N ARG A 7 3.54 0.94 15.06
CA ARG A 7 3.45 0.39 13.70
C ARG A 7 4.82 0.23 13.07
N VAL A 8 4.99 -0.89 12.39
CA VAL A 8 6.19 -1.17 11.58
C VAL A 8 5.76 -1.25 10.13
N VAL A 9 6.49 -0.57 9.26
CA VAL A 9 6.25 -0.58 7.81
C VAL A 9 7.41 -1.30 7.15
N LEU A 10 7.10 -2.35 6.39
CA LEU A 10 8.06 -3.07 5.55
C LEU A 10 7.83 -2.69 4.08
N GLY A 11 8.88 -2.29 3.41
CA GLY A 11 8.85 -1.96 1.98
C GLY A 11 9.29 -3.13 1.10
N THR A 12 10.28 -2.89 0.24
CA THR A 12 10.83 -3.86 -0.72
C THR A 12 11.16 -5.21 -0.09
N VAL A 13 11.70 -5.23 1.12
CA VAL A 13 12.09 -6.46 1.80
C VAL A 13 10.91 -7.42 2.01
N ALA A 14 9.71 -6.90 2.22
CA ALA A 14 8.52 -7.72 2.37
C ALA A 14 8.17 -8.52 1.11
N LEU A 15 8.59 -8.02 -0.05
CA LEU A 15 8.33 -8.64 -1.35
C LEU A 15 9.45 -9.59 -1.78
N GLN A 16 10.62 -9.48 -1.18
CA GLN A 16 11.82 -10.25 -1.52
C GLN A 16 12.14 -11.36 -0.53
N ASP A 17 11.74 -11.21 0.72
CA ASP A 17 12.02 -12.15 1.80
C ASP A 17 10.70 -12.62 2.43
N ARG A 18 10.21 -13.74 1.93
CA ARG A 18 8.94 -14.32 2.40
C ARG A 18 9.01 -14.77 3.86
N GLU A 19 10.14 -15.34 4.27
CA GLU A 19 10.31 -15.81 5.65
C GLU A 19 10.24 -14.65 6.64
N LEU A 20 10.92 -13.54 6.30
CA LEU A 20 10.84 -12.33 7.11
C LEU A 20 9.42 -11.79 7.18
N LEU A 21 8.71 -11.77 6.06
CA LEU A 21 7.33 -11.29 6.04
C LEU A 21 6.42 -12.17 6.92
N GLU A 22 6.52 -13.48 6.80
CA GLU A 22 5.74 -14.42 7.61
C GLU A 22 6.05 -14.29 9.10
N TRP A 23 7.33 -14.14 9.44
CA TRP A 23 7.76 -13.87 10.80
C TRP A 23 7.16 -12.56 11.33
N ALA A 24 7.23 -11.49 10.54
CA ALA A 24 6.68 -10.19 10.91
C ALA A 24 5.17 -10.24 11.10
N VAL A 25 4.44 -10.93 10.22
CA VAL A 25 3.00 -11.13 10.36
C VAL A 25 2.67 -11.80 11.68
N SER A 26 3.38 -12.88 12.02
CA SER A 26 3.13 -13.64 13.25
C SER A 26 3.43 -12.85 14.53
N ARG A 27 4.41 -11.95 14.48
CA ARG A 27 4.87 -11.19 15.65
C ARG A 27 4.17 -9.85 15.83
N LEU A 28 3.87 -9.18 14.72
CA LEU A 28 3.38 -7.80 14.75
C LEU A 28 1.87 -7.71 14.53
N GLU A 29 1.28 -8.71 13.88
CA GLU A 29 -0.16 -8.77 13.62
C GLU A 29 -0.69 -7.45 13.03
N ASP A 30 -1.61 -6.80 13.71
CA ASP A 30 -2.23 -5.54 13.27
C ASP A 30 -1.29 -4.34 13.27
N ARG A 31 -0.11 -4.46 13.87
CA ARG A 31 0.92 -3.40 13.85
C ARG A 31 1.78 -3.39 12.61
N LEU A 32 1.72 -4.44 11.79
CA LEU A 32 2.46 -4.51 10.55
C LEU A 32 1.71 -3.83 9.41
N ALA A 33 2.39 -2.98 8.67
CA ALA A 33 1.95 -2.49 7.37
C ALA A 33 3.00 -2.83 6.33
N VAL A 34 2.57 -3.13 5.12
CA VAL A 34 3.45 -3.30 3.97
C VAL A 34 3.26 -2.11 3.05
N ALA A 35 4.35 -1.52 2.59
CA ALA A 35 4.34 -0.43 1.62
C ALA A 35 4.68 -0.96 0.24
N ILE A 36 3.83 -0.66 -0.73
CA ILE A 36 4.04 -0.94 -2.15
C ILE A 36 4.11 0.39 -2.89
N ASP A 37 5.19 0.56 -3.64
CA ASP A 37 5.34 1.64 -4.59
C ASP A 37 5.05 1.10 -5.98
N ALA A 38 4.27 1.82 -6.78
CA ALA A 38 3.89 1.35 -8.10
C ALA A 38 3.99 2.45 -9.15
N ARG A 39 4.50 2.07 -10.32
CA ARG A 39 4.50 2.87 -11.53
C ARG A 39 3.55 2.22 -12.54
N GLU A 40 2.49 2.95 -12.90
CA GLU A 40 1.48 2.46 -13.85
C GLU A 40 0.95 1.07 -13.48
N GLY A 41 0.72 0.83 -12.19
CA GLY A 41 0.21 -0.44 -11.66
C GLY A 41 1.25 -1.54 -11.47
N LYS A 42 2.50 -1.34 -11.87
CA LYS A 42 3.59 -2.30 -11.66
C LYS A 42 4.41 -1.94 -10.43
N VAL A 43 4.73 -2.93 -9.63
CA VAL A 43 5.48 -2.74 -8.40
C VAL A 43 6.90 -2.26 -8.70
N ALA A 44 7.31 -1.17 -8.05
CA ALA A 44 8.67 -0.64 -8.08
C ALA A 44 9.39 -0.99 -6.78
N THR A 45 10.67 -1.26 -6.88
CA THR A 45 11.53 -1.65 -5.74
C THR A 45 12.83 -0.85 -5.75
N HIS A 46 13.64 -1.06 -4.70
CA HIS A 46 14.96 -0.43 -4.59
C HIS A 46 14.92 1.11 -4.74
N GLY A 47 14.05 1.76 -3.96
CA GLY A 47 13.91 3.22 -4.00
C GLY A 47 13.44 3.74 -5.36
N TRP A 48 12.53 2.99 -6.00
CA TRP A 48 11.94 3.30 -7.30
C TRP A 48 12.89 3.09 -8.50
N THR A 49 14.07 2.55 -8.27
CA THR A 49 15.06 2.36 -9.35
C THR A 49 14.74 1.19 -10.26
N GLN A 50 13.94 0.24 -9.78
CA GLN A 50 13.55 -0.94 -10.55
C GLN A 50 12.02 -1.06 -10.59
N VAL A 51 11.46 -1.11 -11.79
CA VAL A 51 10.05 -1.44 -12.00
C VAL A 51 9.97 -2.90 -12.41
N THR A 52 9.19 -3.68 -11.67
CA THR A 52 9.03 -5.11 -11.93
C THR A 52 7.86 -5.38 -12.86
N ASP A 53 7.71 -6.62 -13.34
CA ASP A 53 6.55 -7.05 -14.12
C ASP A 53 5.35 -7.44 -13.24
N ARG A 54 5.49 -7.35 -11.92
CA ARG A 54 4.43 -7.76 -10.98
C ARG A 54 3.38 -6.68 -10.86
N ASP A 55 2.13 -7.04 -11.06
CA ASP A 55 1.01 -6.12 -10.81
C ASP A 55 0.82 -5.89 -9.31
N ALA A 56 0.59 -4.63 -8.93
CA ALA A 56 0.31 -4.26 -7.55
C ALA A 56 -0.94 -4.98 -7.00
N THR A 57 -1.94 -5.22 -7.84
CA THR A 57 -3.16 -5.96 -7.46
C THR A 57 -2.86 -7.42 -7.13
N GLN A 58 -1.98 -8.07 -7.89
CA GLN A 58 -1.55 -9.44 -7.59
C GLN A 58 -0.78 -9.51 -6.28
N VAL A 59 0.14 -8.58 -6.07
CA VAL A 59 0.90 -8.49 -4.81
C VAL A 59 -0.03 -8.26 -3.63
N ALA A 60 -1.00 -7.36 -3.76
CA ALA A 60 -1.98 -7.11 -2.71
C ALA A 60 -2.76 -8.38 -2.34
N ALA A 61 -3.21 -9.16 -3.32
CA ALA A 61 -3.89 -10.42 -3.08
C ALA A 61 -3.00 -11.45 -2.38
N GLU A 62 -1.72 -11.53 -2.75
CA GLU A 62 -0.74 -12.40 -2.08
C GLU A 62 -0.51 -11.98 -0.62
N LEU A 63 -0.47 -10.68 -0.34
CA LEU A 63 -0.31 -10.17 1.02
C LEU A 63 -1.49 -10.55 1.91
N VAL A 64 -2.71 -10.55 1.37
CA VAL A 64 -3.90 -11.04 2.09
C VAL A 64 -3.71 -12.48 2.51
N THR A 65 -3.26 -13.35 1.61
CA THR A 65 -3.05 -14.78 1.92
C THR A 65 -1.95 -15.01 2.95
N THR A 66 -0.98 -14.10 3.02
CA THR A 66 0.10 -14.16 4.02
C THR A 66 -0.36 -13.66 5.39
N GLY A 67 -1.47 -12.93 5.47
CA GLY A 67 -2.02 -12.42 6.73
C GLY A 67 -1.72 -10.95 6.99
N VAL A 68 -1.21 -10.21 6.01
CA VAL A 68 -1.01 -8.76 6.11
C VAL A 68 -2.37 -8.06 6.16
N ARG A 69 -2.52 -7.07 7.03
CA ARG A 69 -3.80 -6.34 7.24
C ARG A 69 -3.78 -4.91 6.75
N HIS A 70 -2.59 -4.29 6.63
CA HIS A 70 -2.44 -2.89 6.25
C HIS A 70 -1.51 -2.76 5.05
N LEU A 71 -1.96 -2.03 4.05
CA LEU A 71 -1.19 -1.74 2.84
C LEU A 71 -1.12 -0.23 2.62
N ILE A 72 0.11 0.28 2.52
CA ILE A 72 0.36 1.65 2.07
C ILE A 72 0.70 1.57 0.58
N TYR A 73 -0.13 2.17 -0.25
CA TYR A 73 0.06 2.17 -1.70
C TYR A 73 0.47 3.55 -2.17
N THR A 74 1.65 3.67 -2.76
CA THR A 74 2.15 4.92 -3.35
C THR A 74 2.18 4.82 -4.86
N ASP A 75 1.46 5.72 -5.53
CA ASP A 75 1.60 5.93 -6.97
C ASP A 75 2.79 6.86 -7.20
N ILE A 76 3.93 6.30 -7.67
CA ILE A 76 5.17 7.07 -7.81
C ILE A 76 5.16 8.01 -9.02
N VAL A 77 4.26 7.82 -9.98
CA VAL A 77 4.06 8.77 -11.07
C VAL A 77 3.40 10.04 -10.54
N ARG A 78 2.52 9.92 -9.57
CA ARG A 78 1.77 11.03 -8.99
C ARG A 78 2.44 11.65 -7.77
N ASP A 79 3.30 10.90 -7.08
CA ASP A 79 3.97 11.38 -5.88
C ASP A 79 4.81 12.62 -6.18
N GLY A 80 4.61 13.68 -5.39
CA GLY A 80 5.27 14.97 -5.57
C GLY A 80 4.75 15.83 -6.73
N THR A 81 3.75 15.38 -7.49
CA THR A 81 3.25 16.09 -8.69
C THR A 81 2.09 17.03 -8.40
N LEU A 82 1.46 16.91 -7.24
CA LEU A 82 0.23 17.65 -6.86
C LEU A 82 -0.94 17.42 -7.84
N SER A 83 -0.93 16.30 -8.56
CA SER A 83 -1.94 15.99 -9.61
C SER A 83 -3.17 15.24 -9.09
N GLY A 84 -3.27 15.00 -7.79
CA GLY A 84 -4.32 14.22 -7.18
C GLY A 84 -4.00 12.72 -7.11
N PRO A 85 -4.78 11.95 -6.32
CA PRO A 85 -4.58 10.53 -6.15
C PRO A 85 -5.00 9.72 -7.37
N ASN A 86 -4.47 8.51 -7.51
CA ASN A 86 -4.89 7.57 -8.54
C ASN A 86 -6.12 6.78 -8.08
N LEU A 87 -7.30 7.34 -8.31
CA LEU A 87 -8.57 6.77 -7.86
C LEU A 87 -8.84 5.39 -8.47
N ASN A 88 -8.51 5.19 -9.74
CA ASN A 88 -8.73 3.91 -10.43
C ASN A 88 -7.86 2.80 -9.84
N ALA A 89 -6.61 3.09 -9.52
CA ALA A 89 -5.72 2.11 -8.90
C ALA A 89 -6.22 1.71 -7.50
N LEU A 90 -6.64 2.68 -6.70
CA LEU A 90 -7.18 2.43 -5.36
C LEU A 90 -8.47 1.60 -5.42
N LYS A 91 -9.34 1.89 -6.37
CA LYS A 91 -10.56 1.12 -6.57
C LYS A 91 -10.25 -0.34 -6.89
N ARG A 92 -9.34 -0.59 -7.83
CA ARG A 92 -8.93 -1.95 -8.19
C ARG A 92 -8.32 -2.71 -7.02
N LEU A 93 -7.45 -2.06 -6.25
CA LEU A 93 -6.86 -2.66 -5.04
C LEU A 93 -7.94 -3.03 -4.02
N SER A 94 -8.88 -2.14 -3.79
CA SER A 94 -10.00 -2.37 -2.88
C SER A 94 -10.84 -3.57 -3.30
N GLU A 95 -11.08 -3.73 -4.59
CA GLU A 95 -11.88 -4.83 -5.15
C GLU A 95 -11.16 -6.20 -5.05
N VAL A 96 -9.84 -6.24 -5.29
CA VAL A 96 -9.09 -7.52 -5.29
C VAL A 96 -8.61 -7.94 -3.91
N ALA A 97 -8.51 -7.02 -2.99
CA ALA A 97 -7.99 -7.28 -1.64
C ALA A 97 -8.86 -6.63 -0.55
N PRO A 98 -10.15 -6.99 -0.48
CA PRO A 98 -11.07 -6.36 0.47
C PRO A 98 -10.63 -6.42 1.95
N PRO A 99 -9.93 -7.49 2.42
CA PRO A 99 -9.47 -7.55 3.82
C PRO A 99 -8.35 -6.57 4.16
N LEU A 100 -7.63 -6.03 3.17
CA LEU A 100 -6.58 -5.06 3.43
C LEU A 100 -7.18 -3.69 3.75
N ARG A 101 -6.65 -3.06 4.79
CA ARG A 101 -6.88 -1.64 5.04
C ARG A 101 -5.88 -0.84 4.24
N LEU A 102 -6.37 0.00 3.34
CA LEU A 102 -5.55 0.76 2.40
C LEU A 102 -5.23 2.15 2.95
N VAL A 103 -3.99 2.56 2.77
CA VAL A 103 -3.56 3.95 2.93
C VAL A 103 -3.10 4.43 1.56
N ALA A 104 -3.74 5.47 1.05
CA ALA A 104 -3.40 6.05 -0.24
C ALA A 104 -2.25 7.07 -0.08
N SER A 105 -1.26 6.98 -0.97
CA SER A 105 -0.13 7.88 -1.00
C SER A 105 0.20 8.25 -2.45
N GLY A 106 0.68 9.49 -2.64
CA GLY A 106 1.11 10.00 -3.94
C GLY A 106 0.09 10.91 -4.59
N GLY A 107 0.49 12.16 -4.79
CA GLY A 107 -0.29 13.17 -5.52
C GLY A 107 -1.38 13.86 -4.72
N ILE A 108 -1.62 13.48 -3.49
CA ILE A 108 -2.65 14.09 -2.64
C ILE A 108 -2.14 15.45 -2.13
N SER A 109 -2.85 16.53 -2.46
CA SER A 109 -2.37 17.88 -2.19
C SER A 109 -3.44 18.86 -1.76
N SER A 110 -4.72 18.50 -1.80
CA SER A 110 -5.82 19.41 -1.52
C SER A 110 -6.97 18.76 -0.77
N LEU A 111 -7.84 19.58 -0.21
CA LEU A 111 -9.08 19.09 0.38
C LEU A 111 -9.99 18.46 -0.67
N ASP A 112 -9.97 18.95 -1.91
CA ASP A 112 -10.74 18.35 -3.01
C ASP A 112 -10.30 16.91 -3.28
N ASP A 113 -9.01 16.62 -3.16
CA ASP A 113 -8.49 15.25 -3.27
C ASP A 113 -9.06 14.35 -2.18
N LEU A 114 -9.15 14.85 -0.94
CA LEU A 114 -9.75 14.10 0.17
C LEU A 114 -11.25 13.88 -0.05
N VAL A 115 -11.95 14.87 -0.58
CA VAL A 115 -13.37 14.73 -0.95
C VAL A 115 -13.54 13.67 -2.05
N ALA A 116 -12.68 13.69 -3.07
CA ALA A 116 -12.71 12.69 -4.14
C ALA A 116 -12.50 11.27 -3.61
N LEU A 117 -11.54 11.07 -2.70
CA LEU A 117 -11.30 9.78 -2.06
C LEU A 117 -12.50 9.33 -1.22
N LYS A 118 -13.08 10.22 -0.47
CA LYS A 118 -14.27 9.94 0.32
C LYS A 118 -15.47 9.58 -0.56
N THR A 119 -15.66 10.31 -1.64
CA THR A 119 -16.76 10.10 -2.59
C THR A 119 -16.63 8.76 -3.33
N LEU A 120 -15.39 8.25 -3.50
CA LEU A 120 -15.14 6.96 -4.10
C LEU A 120 -15.77 5.80 -3.29
N GLY A 121 -15.98 6.00 -1.99
CA GLY A 121 -16.78 5.09 -1.16
C GLY A 121 -16.10 3.74 -0.88
N LEU A 122 -14.79 3.69 -0.88
CA LEU A 122 -14.06 2.45 -0.58
C LEU A 122 -14.12 2.15 0.93
N SER A 123 -14.75 1.03 1.28
CA SER A 123 -14.94 0.65 2.68
C SER A 123 -13.64 0.35 3.42
N ASN A 124 -12.60 -0.06 2.69
CA ASN A 124 -11.31 -0.42 3.26
C ASN A 124 -10.22 0.64 3.11
N LEU A 125 -10.53 1.83 2.61
CA LEU A 125 -9.62 2.97 2.63
C LEU A 125 -9.61 3.57 4.04
N SER A 126 -8.46 3.48 4.72
CA SER A 126 -8.33 3.86 6.13
C SER A 126 -7.54 5.14 6.36
N GLY A 127 -6.81 5.62 5.37
CA GLY A 127 -5.99 6.81 5.53
C GLY A 127 -5.35 7.27 4.24
N VAL A 128 -4.71 8.43 4.34
CA VAL A 128 -3.97 9.07 3.24
C VAL A 128 -2.66 9.66 3.76
N ILE A 129 -1.70 9.73 2.86
CA ILE A 129 -0.41 10.39 3.08
C ILE A 129 -0.16 11.38 1.96
#